data_469fcaa4fa856744b603cb75b86bf0ce
#
_entry.id   469fcaa4fa856744b603cb75b86bf0ce
#
_cell.length_a   1.000
_cell.length_b   1.000
_cell.length_c   1.000
_cell.angle_alpha   90.00
_cell.angle_beta   90.00
_cell.angle_gamma   90.00
#
_symmetry.space_group_name_H-M   'P 1'
#
loop_
_entity.id
_entity.type
_entity.pdbx_description
1 polymer ?
#
loop_
_entity_poly.entity_id
_entity_poly.type
_entity_poly.pdbx_seq_one_letter_code
_entity_poly.pdbx_strand_id
1 'polypeptide(L)'
;MPPHATSRIFVIGGTGAQGLPVISALVADGKYSVRALSRDPDSRRAKALLALGNVSILKGTFADEAVLRAGFRGCDGAYVNLDGFNTGEKTEIYWAMRCYEIALEEGIEFFVYGNLDYALKQAGYDSRFRAGHYDGKGRVGEWILFQNQTNRDRMGAAVFTTGPYMEMAISAKTPMMPFVEDGVVTWRVPLGNGAVPHVALEDCGYYARWLFDHPERANGMDLQVAIEHVEYGKLAEAFERVTGHPARYIDTDLDTYWNGPLKMAASSPAGYNADPNDKSTMSFRDNFTGFWNIWKHGVIRRDYALLDEIHPNRIRTVEQWLRREDERGRQQGKGSLWERVQPETLLKSVPLLKVSEDGRKGAL
;
A
#
# COMPACT_ATOMS: atom_id res chain seq x y z
N MET A 1 36.82 -8.07 -14.29
CA MET A 1 36.27 -7.82 -12.96
C MET A 1 35.47 -9.05 -12.59
N PRO A 2 35.55 -9.61 -11.36
CA PRO A 2 34.60 -10.62 -10.96
C PRO A 2 33.19 -10.01 -11.06
N PRO A 3 32.16 -10.80 -11.42
CA PRO A 3 30.80 -10.29 -11.46
C PRO A 3 30.50 -9.75 -10.04
N HIS A 4 30.04 -8.50 -9.95
CA HIS A 4 29.57 -7.94 -8.69
C HIS A 4 28.54 -8.92 -8.11
N ALA A 5 28.72 -9.35 -6.89
CA ALA A 5 27.73 -10.18 -6.22
C ALA A 5 26.38 -9.45 -6.27
N THR A 6 25.34 -10.13 -6.73
CA THR A 6 23.99 -9.58 -6.78
C THR A 6 23.52 -9.27 -5.37
N SER A 7 23.25 -8.01 -5.05
CA SER A 7 22.73 -7.62 -3.74
C SER A 7 21.39 -8.29 -3.46
N ARG A 8 21.23 -8.80 -2.25
CA ARG A 8 20.02 -9.49 -1.82
C ARG A 8 19.17 -8.64 -0.91
N ILE A 9 17.89 -8.53 -1.26
CA ILE A 9 16.89 -7.78 -0.47
C ILE A 9 15.92 -8.75 0.18
N PHE A 10 15.77 -8.68 1.51
CA PHE A 10 14.69 -9.37 2.21
C PHE A 10 13.40 -8.57 2.15
N VAL A 11 12.31 -9.18 1.70
CA VAL A 11 11.02 -8.49 1.51
C VAL A 11 9.94 -9.12 2.38
N ILE A 12 9.39 -8.34 3.31
CA ILE A 12 8.18 -8.65 4.05
C ILE A 12 7.01 -7.93 3.37
N GLY A 13 5.88 -8.63 3.19
CA GLY A 13 4.72 -8.09 2.46
C GLY A 13 4.78 -8.29 0.94
N GLY A 14 5.74 -9.08 0.44
CA GLY A 14 5.95 -9.32 -0.99
C GLY A 14 4.74 -9.87 -1.74
N THR A 15 3.89 -10.66 -1.07
CA THR A 15 2.64 -11.19 -1.65
C THR A 15 1.45 -10.22 -1.58
N GLY A 16 1.63 -9.01 -1.03
CA GLY A 16 0.63 -7.93 -1.01
C GLY A 16 0.49 -7.23 -2.36
N ALA A 17 -0.48 -6.31 -2.46
CA ALA A 17 -0.69 -5.52 -3.67
C ALA A 17 0.54 -4.66 -4.03
N GLN A 18 1.15 -4.02 -3.05
CA GLN A 18 2.37 -3.21 -3.23
C GLN A 18 3.63 -4.06 -3.41
N GLY A 19 3.69 -5.24 -2.78
CA GLY A 19 4.90 -6.08 -2.77
C GLY A 19 5.27 -6.63 -4.14
N LEU A 20 4.30 -7.05 -4.94
CA LEU A 20 4.57 -7.59 -6.27
C LEU A 20 5.26 -6.57 -7.20
N PRO A 21 4.75 -5.33 -7.41
CA PRO A 21 5.46 -4.34 -8.22
C PRO A 21 6.83 -3.96 -7.65
N VAL A 22 6.99 -3.90 -6.32
CA VAL A 22 8.29 -3.63 -5.69
C VAL A 22 9.29 -4.74 -6.04
N ILE A 23 8.93 -6.02 -5.85
CA ILE A 23 9.80 -7.15 -6.18
C ILE A 23 10.08 -7.20 -7.68
N SER A 24 9.06 -6.99 -8.53
CA SER A 24 9.25 -6.95 -9.99
C SER A 24 10.28 -5.90 -10.41
N ALA A 25 10.21 -4.71 -9.83
CA ALA A 25 11.15 -3.63 -10.14
C ALA A 25 12.57 -3.95 -9.63
N LEU A 26 12.70 -4.56 -8.44
CA LEU A 26 14.01 -4.93 -7.89
C LEU A 26 14.74 -5.95 -8.76
N VAL A 27 14.04 -6.98 -9.26
CA VAL A 27 14.69 -8.07 -9.99
C VAL A 27 14.78 -7.86 -11.50
N ALA A 28 14.22 -6.77 -12.05
CA ALA A 28 14.02 -6.55 -13.49
C ALA A 28 15.29 -6.63 -14.34
N ASP A 29 16.44 -6.21 -13.82
CA ASP A 29 17.72 -6.16 -14.54
C ASP A 29 18.80 -7.08 -13.92
N GLY A 30 18.43 -7.86 -12.90
CA GLY A 30 19.35 -8.78 -12.24
C GLY A 30 20.32 -8.13 -11.24
N LYS A 31 20.22 -6.82 -11.00
CA LYS A 31 21.02 -6.12 -9.98
C LYS A 31 20.71 -6.63 -8.57
N TYR A 32 19.45 -6.93 -8.31
CA TYR A 32 18.98 -7.46 -7.02
C TYR A 32 18.43 -8.86 -7.16
N SER A 33 18.63 -9.66 -6.12
CA SER A 33 17.88 -10.87 -5.84
C SER A 33 16.98 -10.64 -4.62
N VAL A 34 15.86 -11.36 -4.54
CA VAL A 34 14.89 -11.17 -3.47
C VAL A 34 14.67 -12.46 -2.69
N ARG A 35 14.67 -12.34 -1.37
CA ARG A 35 14.11 -13.33 -0.46
C ARG A 35 12.79 -12.77 0.08
N ALA A 36 11.65 -13.34 -0.33
CA ALA A 36 10.34 -12.87 0.10
C ALA A 36 9.77 -13.78 1.21
N LEU A 37 9.24 -13.17 2.27
CA LEU A 37 8.55 -13.90 3.34
C LEU A 37 7.12 -14.22 2.92
N SER A 38 6.71 -15.49 3.07
CA SER A 38 5.33 -15.90 2.85
C SER A 38 4.92 -17.02 3.81
N ARG A 39 3.74 -16.90 4.41
CA ARG A 39 3.12 -17.98 5.21
C ARG A 39 2.74 -19.18 4.35
N ASP A 40 2.43 -18.92 3.07
CA ASP A 40 2.03 -19.93 2.09
C ASP A 40 2.83 -19.80 0.80
N PRO A 41 3.91 -20.62 0.64
CA PRO A 41 4.73 -20.64 -0.57
C PRO A 41 3.97 -21.12 -1.81
N ASP A 42 2.89 -21.88 -1.64
CA ASP A 42 2.11 -22.47 -2.72
C ASP A 42 0.96 -21.60 -3.19
N SER A 43 0.73 -20.47 -2.52
CA SER A 43 -0.30 -19.50 -2.92
C SER A 43 -0.05 -18.98 -4.34
N ARG A 44 -1.14 -18.62 -5.03
CA ARG A 44 -1.09 -17.98 -6.36
C ARG A 44 -0.10 -16.80 -6.39
N ARG A 45 -0.13 -15.96 -5.34
CA ARG A 45 0.73 -14.77 -5.25
C ARG A 45 2.19 -15.12 -5.04
N ALA A 46 2.51 -16.13 -4.23
CA ALA A 46 3.89 -16.61 -4.06
C ALA A 46 4.43 -17.21 -5.36
N LYS A 47 3.62 -18.01 -6.07
CA LYS A 47 3.99 -18.57 -7.39
C LYS A 47 4.24 -17.46 -8.42
N ALA A 48 3.44 -16.38 -8.41
CA ALA A 48 3.67 -15.24 -9.28
C ALA A 48 5.00 -14.53 -8.98
N LEU A 49 5.42 -14.43 -7.71
CA LEU A 49 6.74 -13.91 -7.34
C LEU A 49 7.88 -14.80 -7.84
N LEU A 50 7.77 -16.12 -7.66
CA LEU A 50 8.78 -17.06 -8.15
C LEU A 50 8.95 -17.02 -9.66
N ALA A 51 7.88 -16.76 -10.40
CA ALA A 51 7.90 -16.65 -11.86
C ALA A 51 8.66 -15.42 -12.38
N LEU A 52 8.96 -14.43 -11.54
CA LEU A 52 9.76 -13.25 -11.92
C LEU A 52 11.26 -13.61 -12.11
N GLY A 53 11.73 -14.74 -11.58
CA GLY A 53 13.17 -15.07 -11.51
C GLY A 53 13.89 -14.25 -10.42
N ASN A 54 15.07 -14.72 -10.01
CA ASN A 54 15.87 -14.11 -8.94
C ASN A 54 15.10 -13.88 -7.61
N VAL A 55 14.02 -14.62 -7.39
CA VAL A 55 13.18 -14.58 -6.19
C VAL A 55 13.19 -15.94 -5.51
N SER A 56 13.39 -15.94 -4.21
CA SER A 56 13.21 -17.10 -3.34
C SER A 56 12.15 -16.81 -2.27
N ILE A 57 11.44 -17.85 -1.82
CA ILE A 57 10.44 -17.73 -0.75
C ILE A 57 10.99 -18.35 0.53
N LEU A 58 11.00 -17.56 1.61
CA LEU A 58 11.15 -18.06 2.97
C LEU A 58 9.74 -18.33 3.53
N LYS A 59 9.47 -19.58 3.92
CA LYS A 59 8.21 -19.93 4.57
C LYS A 59 8.22 -19.50 6.04
N GLY A 60 7.22 -18.72 6.43
CA GLY A 60 7.06 -18.28 7.82
C GLY A 60 6.22 -17.05 7.95
N THR A 61 6.18 -16.50 9.16
CA THR A 61 5.49 -15.27 9.52
C THR A 61 6.46 -14.26 10.08
N PHE A 62 6.14 -12.96 9.92
CA PHE A 62 6.89 -11.89 10.58
C PHE A 62 6.67 -11.84 12.10
N ALA A 63 5.69 -12.58 12.62
CA ALA A 63 5.43 -12.72 14.06
C ALA A 63 6.26 -13.85 14.71
N ASP A 64 7.44 -14.14 14.16
CA ASP A 64 8.40 -15.12 14.66
C ASP A 64 9.82 -14.58 14.49
N GLU A 65 10.50 -14.27 15.61
CA GLU A 65 11.86 -13.72 15.58
C GLU A 65 12.87 -14.65 14.91
N ALA A 66 12.75 -15.97 15.08
CA ALA A 66 13.67 -16.91 14.46
C ALA A 66 13.54 -16.89 12.93
N VAL A 67 12.31 -16.78 12.43
CA VAL A 67 12.03 -16.61 11.00
C VAL A 67 12.54 -15.27 10.50
N LEU A 68 12.35 -14.17 11.24
CA LEU A 68 12.87 -12.86 10.87
C LEU A 68 14.39 -12.86 10.78
N ARG A 69 15.09 -13.41 11.78
CA ARG A 69 16.56 -13.55 11.77
C ARG A 69 17.03 -14.38 10.56
N ALA A 70 16.38 -15.51 10.28
CA ALA A 70 16.70 -16.29 9.10
C ALA A 70 16.44 -15.54 7.79
N GLY A 71 15.44 -14.66 7.78
CA GLY A 71 15.09 -13.80 6.65
C GLY A 71 16.12 -12.74 6.36
N PHE A 72 16.55 -11.98 7.38
CA PHE A 72 17.52 -10.90 7.25
C PHE A 72 18.94 -11.42 7.01
N ARG A 73 19.33 -12.53 7.64
CA ARG A 73 20.70 -13.05 7.57
C ARG A 73 21.20 -13.28 6.15
N GLY A 74 22.32 -12.64 5.80
CA GLY A 74 22.95 -12.70 4.47
C GLY A 74 22.16 -11.95 3.40
N CYS A 75 21.36 -10.98 3.80
CA CYS A 75 20.80 -9.97 2.91
C CYS A 75 21.50 -8.63 3.17
N ASP A 76 21.62 -7.80 2.11
CA ASP A 76 22.24 -6.48 2.16
C ASP A 76 21.21 -5.42 2.50
N GLY A 77 19.96 -5.61 2.03
CA GLY A 77 18.87 -4.67 2.27
C GLY A 77 17.58 -5.35 2.70
N ALA A 78 16.64 -4.53 3.17
CA ALA A 78 15.32 -5.00 3.56
C ALA A 78 14.22 -4.02 3.13
N TYR A 79 13.11 -4.59 2.62
CA TYR A 79 11.86 -3.87 2.41
C TYR A 79 10.78 -4.47 3.30
N VAL A 80 10.27 -3.70 4.25
CA VAL A 80 9.33 -4.18 5.26
C VAL A 80 8.02 -3.42 5.16
N ASN A 81 6.96 -4.11 4.71
CA ASN A 81 5.61 -3.58 4.64
C ASN A 81 4.64 -4.58 5.30
N LEU A 82 4.29 -4.31 6.54
CA LEU A 82 3.32 -5.12 7.28
C LEU A 82 1.89 -4.76 6.89
N ASP A 83 0.98 -5.71 7.07
CA ASP A 83 -0.44 -5.54 6.76
C ASP A 83 -1.23 -5.26 8.04
N GLY A 84 -1.46 -3.97 8.34
CA GLY A 84 -2.22 -3.54 9.51
C GLY A 84 -3.68 -3.98 9.52
N PHE A 85 -4.27 -4.26 8.34
CA PHE A 85 -5.61 -4.85 8.26
C PHE A 85 -5.64 -6.32 8.65
N ASN A 86 -4.49 -6.99 8.60
CA ASN A 86 -4.34 -8.34 9.14
C ASN A 86 -4.13 -8.29 10.66
N THR A 87 -3.16 -7.51 11.11
CA THR A 87 -2.63 -7.58 12.47
C THR A 87 -3.31 -6.66 13.48
N GLY A 88 -3.93 -5.59 12.99
CA GLY A 88 -4.32 -4.45 13.82
C GLY A 88 -3.13 -3.55 14.20
N GLU A 89 -3.44 -2.32 14.59
CA GLU A 89 -2.47 -1.25 14.82
C GLU A 89 -1.38 -1.61 15.83
N LYS A 90 -1.76 -2.14 16.99
CA LYS A 90 -0.85 -2.46 18.10
C LYS A 90 0.20 -3.52 17.71
N THR A 91 -0.26 -4.60 17.09
CA THR A 91 0.60 -5.70 16.66
C THR A 91 1.49 -5.29 15.49
N GLU A 92 0.97 -4.48 14.57
CA GLU A 92 1.75 -3.91 13.47
C GLU A 92 2.90 -3.04 14.01
N ILE A 93 2.63 -2.12 14.94
CA ILE A 93 3.65 -1.27 15.57
C ILE A 93 4.75 -2.12 16.21
N TYR A 94 4.38 -3.10 17.03
CA TYR A 94 5.33 -3.96 17.72
C TYR A 94 6.26 -4.69 16.74
N TRP A 95 5.69 -5.40 15.76
CA TRP A 95 6.50 -6.20 14.84
C TRP A 95 7.27 -5.34 13.82
N ALA A 96 6.77 -4.17 13.46
CA ALA A 96 7.53 -3.25 12.60
C ALA A 96 8.79 -2.73 13.31
N MET A 97 8.68 -2.37 14.58
CA MET A 97 9.85 -1.97 15.39
C MET A 97 10.81 -3.15 15.58
N ARG A 98 10.31 -4.35 15.89
CA ARG A 98 11.16 -5.56 16.00
C ARG A 98 11.85 -5.91 14.70
N CYS A 99 11.19 -5.76 13.55
CA CYS A 99 11.83 -5.95 12.24
C CYS A 99 13.04 -5.03 12.06
N TYR A 100 12.92 -3.75 12.42
CA TYR A 100 14.03 -2.80 12.35
C TYR A 100 15.20 -3.20 13.26
N GLU A 101 14.90 -3.53 14.51
CA GLU A 101 15.92 -3.94 15.50
C GLU A 101 16.65 -5.20 15.07
N ILE A 102 15.92 -6.24 14.63
CA ILE A 102 16.51 -7.50 14.14
C ILE A 102 17.30 -7.28 12.84
N ALA A 103 16.82 -6.41 11.94
CA ALA A 103 17.57 -6.06 10.73
C ALA A 103 18.93 -5.44 11.08
N LEU A 104 18.96 -4.53 12.07
CA LEU A 104 20.19 -3.92 12.56
C LEU A 104 21.13 -4.96 13.21
N GLU A 105 20.59 -5.91 13.98
CA GLU A 105 21.34 -6.99 14.63
C GLU A 105 21.94 -7.98 13.60
N GLU A 106 21.21 -8.30 12.53
CA GLU A 106 21.65 -9.25 11.49
C GLU A 106 22.50 -8.58 10.39
N GLY A 107 22.80 -7.28 10.52
CA GLY A 107 23.76 -6.58 9.65
C GLY A 107 23.19 -6.10 8.32
N ILE A 108 21.92 -5.78 8.26
CA ILE A 108 21.32 -5.12 7.08
C ILE A 108 21.97 -3.74 6.89
N GLU A 109 22.36 -3.44 5.65
CA GLU A 109 23.02 -2.16 5.32
C GLU A 109 21.99 -1.05 5.03
N PHE A 110 20.84 -1.39 4.40
CA PHE A 110 19.81 -0.42 4.08
C PHE A 110 18.39 -0.97 4.29
N PHE A 111 17.61 -0.25 5.09
CA PHE A 111 16.26 -0.64 5.51
C PHE A 111 15.22 0.33 4.94
N VAL A 112 14.23 -0.19 4.20
CA VAL A 112 13.09 0.59 3.68
C VAL A 112 11.81 0.13 4.34
N TYR A 113 11.12 1.05 5.01
CA TYR A 113 9.83 0.78 5.66
C TYR A 113 8.66 1.26 4.80
N GLY A 114 7.76 0.34 4.44
CA GLY A 114 6.49 0.66 3.77
C GLY A 114 5.52 1.32 4.74
N ASN A 115 5.25 2.60 4.52
CA ASN A 115 4.60 3.51 5.46
C ASN A 115 3.31 4.11 4.91
N LEU A 116 2.55 4.73 5.81
CA LEU A 116 1.47 5.68 5.56
C LEU A 116 1.70 6.93 6.43
N ASP A 117 1.04 8.04 6.07
CA ASP A 117 1.17 9.30 6.79
C ASP A 117 0.75 9.18 8.26
N TYR A 118 1.44 9.88 9.16
CA TYR A 118 0.96 10.05 10.54
C TYR A 118 -0.10 11.15 10.58
N ALA A 119 -1.29 10.81 10.06
CA ALA A 119 -2.35 11.77 9.81
C ALA A 119 -2.89 12.44 11.08
N LEU A 120 -3.05 11.70 12.18
CA LEU A 120 -3.48 12.24 13.46
C LEU A 120 -2.54 13.34 13.96
N LYS A 121 -1.23 13.15 13.85
CA LYS A 121 -0.23 14.15 14.24
C LYS A 121 -0.27 15.36 13.32
N GLN A 122 -0.35 15.15 12.00
CA GLN A 122 -0.43 16.23 11.01
C GLN A 122 -1.70 17.07 11.19
N ALA A 123 -2.77 16.47 11.72
CA ALA A 123 -4.01 17.14 12.09
C ALA A 123 -4.01 17.76 13.51
N GLY A 124 -2.85 17.90 14.15
CA GLY A 124 -2.74 18.48 15.50
C GLY A 124 -3.37 17.62 16.60
N TYR A 125 -3.43 16.32 16.41
CA TYR A 125 -4.05 15.34 17.33
C TYR A 125 -5.58 15.49 17.50
N ASP A 126 -6.26 16.09 16.55
CA ASP A 126 -7.72 16.11 16.51
C ASP A 126 -8.24 14.69 16.23
N SER A 127 -9.02 14.15 17.17
CA SER A 127 -9.52 12.77 17.13
C SER A 127 -10.40 12.45 15.93
N ARG A 128 -10.98 13.45 15.26
CA ARG A 128 -11.75 13.28 14.02
C ARG A 128 -10.91 12.67 12.88
N PHE A 129 -9.59 12.82 12.93
CA PHE A 129 -8.64 12.34 11.92
C PHE A 129 -7.92 11.07 12.34
N ARG A 130 -8.37 10.40 13.42
CA ARG A 130 -7.79 9.17 13.91
C ARG A 130 -8.10 8.01 12.96
N ALA A 131 -7.05 7.47 12.34
CA ALA A 131 -7.14 6.32 11.44
C ALA A 131 -6.02 5.33 11.78
N GLY A 132 -6.34 4.24 12.50
CA GLY A 132 -5.36 3.36 13.13
C GLY A 132 -4.34 2.78 12.16
N HIS A 133 -4.76 2.39 10.95
CA HIS A 133 -3.84 1.85 9.94
C HIS A 133 -2.88 2.90 9.35
N TYR A 134 -3.24 4.20 9.39
CA TYR A 134 -2.35 5.32 9.07
C TYR A 134 -1.44 5.64 10.24
N ASP A 135 -2.04 5.84 11.40
CA ASP A 135 -1.34 6.32 12.58
C ASP A 135 -0.34 5.28 13.12
N GLY A 136 -0.65 4.00 12.99
CA GLY A 136 0.28 2.93 13.38
C GLY A 136 1.55 2.96 12.55
N LYS A 137 1.40 2.98 11.22
CA LYS A 137 2.54 3.08 10.30
C LYS A 137 3.29 4.40 10.48
N GLY A 138 2.58 5.53 10.52
CA GLY A 138 3.21 6.84 10.66
C GLY A 138 4.03 7.00 11.93
N ARG A 139 3.58 6.44 13.07
CA ARG A 139 4.38 6.39 14.31
C ARG A 139 5.66 5.61 14.14
N VAL A 140 5.59 4.44 13.50
CA VAL A 140 6.77 3.60 13.23
C VAL A 140 7.71 4.31 12.26
N GLY A 141 7.21 4.93 11.20
CA GLY A 141 8.01 5.67 10.24
C GLY A 141 8.81 6.80 10.93
N GLU A 142 8.16 7.62 11.75
CA GLU A 142 8.84 8.65 12.53
C GLU A 142 9.87 8.08 13.52
N TRP A 143 9.54 6.96 14.19
CA TRP A 143 10.47 6.29 15.08
C TRP A 143 11.69 5.76 14.33
N ILE A 144 11.53 5.16 13.15
CA ILE A 144 12.66 4.69 12.32
C ILE A 144 13.57 5.86 11.93
N LEU A 145 12.99 6.98 11.46
CA LEU A 145 13.78 8.16 11.11
C LEU A 145 14.50 8.75 12.31
N PHE A 146 13.91 8.69 13.50
CA PHE A 146 14.57 9.09 14.73
C PHE A 146 15.73 8.14 15.09
N GLN A 147 15.54 6.82 15.00
CA GLN A 147 16.61 5.83 15.21
C GLN A 147 17.75 6.00 14.21
N ASN A 148 17.41 6.34 12.96
CA ASN A 148 18.40 6.55 11.90
C ASN A 148 19.39 7.67 12.21
N GLN A 149 19.04 8.67 13.03
CA GLN A 149 19.96 9.74 13.42
C GLN A 149 21.21 9.21 14.13
N THR A 150 21.08 8.10 14.84
CA THR A 150 22.18 7.47 15.61
C THR A 150 22.73 6.20 14.96
N ASN A 151 21.94 5.54 14.12
CA ASN A 151 22.31 4.24 13.54
C ASN A 151 22.71 4.31 12.05
N ARG A 152 22.67 5.49 11.44
CA ARG A 152 22.85 5.68 9.99
C ARG A 152 24.15 5.12 9.42
N ASP A 153 25.20 5.00 10.22
CA ASP A 153 26.50 4.46 9.82
C ASP A 153 26.56 2.92 9.93
N ARG A 154 25.60 2.33 10.67
CA ARG A 154 25.48 0.88 10.82
C ARG A 154 24.44 0.31 9.85
N MET A 155 23.31 1.00 9.73
CA MET A 155 22.20 0.66 8.84
C MET A 155 21.52 1.95 8.41
N GLY A 156 21.66 2.31 7.14
CA GLY A 156 20.85 3.38 6.55
C GLY A 156 19.38 3.01 6.55
N ALA A 157 18.49 3.99 6.69
CA ALA A 157 17.06 3.72 6.62
C ALA A 157 16.29 4.82 5.87
N ALA A 158 15.27 4.41 5.14
CA ALA A 158 14.30 5.29 4.50
C ALA A 158 12.87 4.83 4.80
N VAL A 159 11.95 5.77 4.75
CA VAL A 159 10.53 5.52 4.88
C VAL A 159 9.87 5.76 3.53
N PHE A 160 9.07 4.80 3.07
CA PHE A 160 8.36 4.85 1.79
C PHE A 160 6.87 5.05 2.06
N THR A 161 6.44 6.29 2.07
CA THR A 161 5.07 6.70 2.43
C THR A 161 4.19 6.75 1.20
N THR A 162 3.19 5.87 1.16
CA THR A 162 2.18 5.85 0.09
C THR A 162 0.86 6.47 0.56
N GLY A 163 -0.12 6.47 -0.31
CA GLY A 163 -1.53 6.72 -0.05
C GLY A 163 -2.38 5.52 -0.49
N PRO A 164 -3.70 5.68 -0.61
CA PRO A 164 -4.55 4.68 -1.20
C PRO A 164 -4.15 4.39 -2.64
N TYR A 165 -4.15 3.11 -3.03
CA TYR A 165 -3.82 2.74 -4.42
C TYR A 165 -4.92 3.22 -5.36
N MET A 166 -4.54 3.75 -6.52
CA MET A 166 -5.50 4.20 -7.54
C MET A 166 -6.39 3.04 -8.01
N GLU A 167 -5.82 1.84 -8.05
CA GLU A 167 -6.50 0.59 -8.35
C GLU A 167 -7.69 0.30 -7.41
N MET A 168 -7.69 0.85 -6.19
CA MET A 168 -8.82 0.68 -5.25
C MET A 168 -10.10 1.35 -5.76
N ALA A 169 -9.97 2.42 -6.55
CA ALA A 169 -11.12 3.15 -7.10
C ALA A 169 -11.84 2.39 -8.22
N ILE A 170 -11.26 1.29 -8.72
CA ILE A 170 -11.85 0.44 -9.78
C ILE A 170 -11.90 -1.04 -9.39
N SER A 171 -11.62 -1.38 -8.13
CA SER A 171 -11.57 -2.77 -7.65
C SER A 171 -12.69 -3.06 -6.66
N ALA A 172 -13.20 -4.30 -6.70
CA ALA A 172 -14.20 -4.77 -5.74
C ALA A 172 -13.64 -4.87 -4.30
N LYS A 173 -14.54 -4.80 -3.34
CA LYS A 173 -14.26 -5.00 -1.91
C LYS A 173 -13.25 -4.00 -1.34
N THR A 174 -13.26 -2.79 -1.86
CA THR A 174 -12.50 -1.65 -1.33
C THR A 174 -13.46 -0.57 -0.83
N PRO A 175 -13.05 0.30 0.09
CA PRO A 175 -13.86 1.45 0.51
C PRO A 175 -14.14 2.47 -0.60
N MET A 176 -13.43 2.37 -1.71
CA MET A 176 -13.47 3.30 -2.84
C MET A 176 -14.11 2.69 -4.10
N MET A 177 -14.67 1.49 -3.97
CA MET A 177 -15.29 0.77 -5.09
C MET A 177 -16.40 1.58 -5.76
N PRO A 178 -16.44 1.62 -7.12
CA PRO A 178 -17.57 2.22 -7.81
C PRO A 178 -18.79 1.29 -7.82
N PHE A 179 -19.95 1.88 -8.04
CA PHE A 179 -21.21 1.18 -8.29
C PHE A 179 -21.72 1.54 -9.69
N VAL A 180 -22.51 0.67 -10.30
CA VAL A 180 -23.25 1.00 -11.53
C VAL A 180 -24.72 1.19 -11.16
N GLU A 181 -25.22 2.41 -11.36
CA GLU A 181 -26.57 2.82 -11.02
C GLU A 181 -27.22 3.41 -12.29
N ASP A 182 -28.28 2.79 -12.77
CA ASP A 182 -28.97 3.21 -13.99
C ASP A 182 -28.04 3.37 -15.22
N GLY A 183 -27.04 2.48 -15.32
CA GLY A 183 -26.04 2.53 -16.40
C GLY A 183 -24.93 3.57 -16.20
N VAL A 184 -24.87 4.27 -15.06
CA VAL A 184 -23.86 5.28 -14.73
C VAL A 184 -22.88 4.72 -13.71
N VAL A 185 -21.57 4.78 -13.96
CA VAL A 185 -20.54 4.43 -12.97
C VAL A 185 -20.51 5.52 -11.89
N THR A 186 -20.77 5.13 -10.66
CA THR A 186 -21.00 6.07 -9.57
C THR A 186 -20.07 5.80 -8.40
N TRP A 187 -19.26 6.78 -8.01
CA TRP A 187 -18.52 6.77 -6.75
C TRP A 187 -19.34 7.50 -5.68
N ARG A 188 -19.76 6.76 -4.63
CA ARG A 188 -20.45 7.31 -3.46
C ARG A 188 -19.54 7.25 -2.25
N VAL A 189 -18.85 8.33 -1.94
CA VAL A 189 -17.92 8.39 -0.83
C VAL A 189 -18.03 9.74 -0.11
N PRO A 190 -17.77 9.81 1.22
CA PRO A 190 -17.97 11.02 2.02
C PRO A 190 -16.73 11.94 1.94
N LEU A 191 -16.40 12.39 0.73
CA LEU A 191 -15.19 13.17 0.45
C LEU A 191 -15.44 14.68 0.33
N GLY A 192 -16.68 15.10 0.04
CA GLY A 192 -16.99 16.51 -0.22
C GLY A 192 -16.18 17.04 -1.40
N ASN A 193 -15.57 18.19 -1.21
CA ASN A 193 -14.62 18.80 -2.16
C ASN A 193 -13.17 18.43 -1.88
N GLY A 194 -12.93 17.43 -1.05
CA GLY A 194 -11.59 16.94 -0.73
C GLY A 194 -10.96 16.14 -1.86
N ALA A 195 -9.71 15.77 -1.67
CA ALA A 195 -8.95 15.03 -2.66
C ALA A 195 -8.06 13.98 -2.01
N VAL A 196 -7.90 12.83 -2.66
CA VAL A 196 -7.12 11.71 -2.18
C VAL A 196 -5.79 11.63 -2.93
N PRO A 197 -4.61 11.63 -2.25
CA PRO A 197 -3.32 11.46 -2.90
C PRO A 197 -3.11 9.98 -3.29
N HIS A 198 -3.80 9.56 -4.33
CA HIS A 198 -3.69 8.20 -4.84
C HIS A 198 -2.31 7.90 -5.41
N VAL A 199 -1.82 6.69 -5.21
CA VAL A 199 -0.59 6.19 -5.82
C VAL A 199 -0.90 5.04 -6.78
N ALA A 200 -0.26 5.03 -7.95
CA ALA A 200 -0.31 3.89 -8.84
C ALA A 200 0.62 2.78 -8.32
N LEU A 201 0.17 1.53 -8.30
CA LEU A 201 1.00 0.42 -7.83
C LEU A 201 2.27 0.21 -8.68
N GLU A 202 2.22 0.51 -9.98
CA GLU A 202 3.40 0.42 -10.83
C GLU A 202 4.49 1.42 -10.42
N ASP A 203 4.10 2.65 -10.03
CA ASP A 203 5.03 3.67 -9.55
C ASP A 203 5.65 3.29 -8.20
N CYS A 204 4.94 2.51 -7.36
CA CYS A 204 5.49 1.98 -6.10
C CYS A 204 6.75 1.14 -6.35
N GLY A 205 6.77 0.33 -7.42
CA GLY A 205 7.94 -0.45 -7.80
C GLY A 205 9.13 0.43 -8.13
N TYR A 206 8.92 1.47 -8.95
CA TYR A 206 9.96 2.41 -9.35
C TYR A 206 10.57 3.13 -8.14
N TYR A 207 9.71 3.77 -7.32
CA TYR A 207 10.19 4.55 -6.18
C TYR A 207 10.85 3.70 -5.10
N ALA A 208 10.32 2.52 -4.79
CA ALA A 208 10.94 1.62 -3.84
C ALA A 208 12.32 1.15 -4.32
N ARG A 209 12.45 0.83 -5.62
CA ARG A 209 13.74 0.50 -6.20
C ARG A 209 14.70 1.69 -6.18
N TRP A 210 14.22 2.90 -6.49
CA TRP A 210 15.05 4.10 -6.45
C TRP A 210 15.71 4.32 -5.08
N LEU A 211 15.00 4.03 -3.98
CA LEU A 211 15.55 4.11 -2.61
C LEU A 211 16.76 3.18 -2.43
N PHE A 212 16.71 1.97 -2.99
CA PHE A 212 17.84 1.02 -2.94
C PHE A 212 18.96 1.38 -3.92
N ASP A 213 18.62 1.98 -5.06
CA ASP A 213 19.61 2.41 -6.04
C ASP A 213 20.40 3.66 -5.60
N HIS A 214 19.84 4.46 -4.68
CA HIS A 214 20.42 5.71 -4.20
C HIS A 214 20.47 5.79 -2.67
N PRO A 215 21.08 4.80 -1.97
CA PRO A 215 21.02 4.70 -0.52
C PRO A 215 21.59 5.91 0.20
N GLU A 216 22.63 6.56 -0.36
CA GLU A 216 23.23 7.76 0.24
C GLU A 216 22.23 8.94 0.26
N ARG A 217 21.49 9.13 -0.82
CA ARG A 217 20.47 10.18 -0.91
C ARG A 217 19.22 9.83 -0.12
N ALA A 218 18.84 8.55 -0.13
CA ALA A 218 17.64 8.05 0.53
C ALA A 218 17.77 7.91 2.05
N ASN A 219 19.00 7.86 2.58
CA ASN A 219 19.25 7.67 4.03
C ASN A 219 18.68 8.82 4.87
N GLY A 220 17.66 8.50 5.67
CA GLY A 220 16.90 9.48 6.47
C GLY A 220 15.73 10.13 5.73
N MET A 221 15.42 9.68 4.50
CA MET A 221 14.32 10.24 3.71
C MET A 221 12.97 9.61 4.10
N ASP A 222 11.93 10.43 4.16
CA ASP A 222 10.53 10.04 4.03
C ASP A 222 10.08 10.36 2.60
N LEU A 223 10.09 9.34 1.72
CA LEU A 223 9.66 9.50 0.34
C LEU A 223 8.13 9.31 0.26
N GLN A 224 7.42 10.42 0.14
CA GLN A 224 5.96 10.48 0.11
C GLN A 224 5.45 10.53 -1.33
N VAL A 225 4.83 9.45 -1.80
CA VAL A 225 4.46 9.29 -3.21
C VAL A 225 2.96 9.39 -3.46
N ALA A 226 2.60 9.94 -4.62
CA ALA A 226 1.26 9.96 -5.19
C ALA A 226 1.31 10.32 -6.68
N ILE A 227 0.26 9.99 -7.44
CA ILE A 227 0.10 10.50 -8.82
C ILE A 227 -0.31 11.98 -8.78
N GLU A 228 -1.37 12.30 -8.05
CA GLU A 228 -1.90 13.62 -7.74
C GLU A 228 -2.87 13.53 -6.54
N HIS A 229 -3.35 14.67 -6.05
CA HIS A 229 -4.53 14.71 -5.18
C HIS A 229 -5.77 14.63 -6.06
N VAL A 230 -6.42 13.47 -6.06
CA VAL A 230 -7.56 13.15 -6.95
C VAL A 230 -8.87 13.57 -6.31
N GLU A 231 -9.52 14.59 -6.86
CA GLU A 231 -10.91 14.91 -6.58
C GLU A 231 -11.82 13.90 -7.31
N TYR A 232 -12.81 13.35 -6.63
CA TYR A 232 -13.63 12.29 -7.26
C TYR A 232 -14.59 12.79 -8.35
N GLY A 233 -14.90 14.08 -8.37
CA GLY A 233 -15.54 14.71 -9.53
C GLY A 233 -14.65 14.62 -10.78
N LYS A 234 -13.36 14.96 -10.65
CA LYS A 234 -12.38 14.82 -11.74
C LYS A 234 -12.12 13.36 -12.14
N LEU A 235 -12.16 12.44 -11.18
CA LEU A 235 -12.09 11.00 -11.47
C LEU A 235 -13.24 10.56 -12.38
N ALA A 236 -14.47 10.97 -12.06
CA ALA A 236 -15.65 10.64 -12.87
C ALA A 236 -15.56 11.24 -14.28
N GLU A 237 -15.23 12.53 -14.39
CA GLU A 237 -15.03 13.19 -15.69
C GLU A 237 -13.92 12.52 -16.52
N ALA A 238 -12.81 12.16 -15.90
CA ALA A 238 -11.72 11.47 -16.59
C ALA A 238 -12.16 10.07 -17.04
N PHE A 239 -12.93 9.36 -16.24
CA PHE A 239 -13.49 8.06 -16.61
C PHE A 239 -14.41 8.17 -17.84
N GLU A 240 -15.29 9.19 -17.89
CA GLU A 240 -16.14 9.45 -19.07
C GLU A 240 -15.31 9.73 -20.33
N ARG A 241 -14.28 10.59 -20.20
CA ARG A 241 -13.41 10.92 -21.35
C ARG A 241 -12.63 9.70 -21.87
N VAL A 242 -12.24 8.79 -20.99
CA VAL A 242 -11.44 7.60 -21.37
C VAL A 242 -12.32 6.49 -21.93
N THR A 243 -13.48 6.26 -21.33
CA THR A 243 -14.32 5.10 -21.68
C THR A 243 -15.44 5.43 -22.68
N GLY A 244 -15.84 6.69 -22.78
CA GLY A 244 -17.02 7.12 -23.52
C GLY A 244 -18.35 6.78 -22.84
N HIS A 245 -18.32 6.35 -21.58
CA HIS A 245 -19.51 5.94 -20.81
C HIS A 245 -19.73 6.87 -19.62
N PRO A 246 -21.01 7.11 -19.24
CA PRO A 246 -21.33 8.07 -18.18
C PRO A 246 -20.80 7.62 -16.82
N ALA A 247 -20.25 8.59 -16.10
CA ALA A 247 -19.79 8.40 -14.76
C ALA A 247 -20.09 9.63 -13.87
N ARG A 248 -20.21 9.44 -12.56
CA ARG A 248 -20.47 10.53 -11.62
C ARG A 248 -19.85 10.25 -10.26
N TYR A 249 -19.57 11.33 -9.56
CA TYR A 249 -19.29 11.35 -8.14
C TYR A 249 -20.51 11.88 -7.38
N ILE A 250 -20.86 11.21 -6.30
CA ILE A 250 -21.89 11.66 -5.36
C ILE A 250 -21.27 11.75 -3.99
N ASP A 251 -21.15 12.98 -3.48
CA ASP A 251 -20.83 13.17 -2.07
C ASP A 251 -21.95 12.59 -1.19
N THR A 252 -21.57 11.87 -0.17
CA THR A 252 -22.49 11.30 0.79
C THR A 252 -22.05 11.65 2.20
N ASP A 253 -22.99 11.72 3.14
CA ASP A 253 -22.63 11.83 4.55
C ASP A 253 -22.13 10.47 5.09
N LEU A 254 -21.41 10.51 6.22
CA LEU A 254 -20.85 9.31 6.86
C LEU A 254 -21.94 8.32 7.28
N ASP A 255 -23.11 8.77 7.73
CA ASP A 255 -24.18 7.87 8.17
C ASP A 255 -24.77 7.11 6.99
N THR A 256 -25.03 7.78 5.87
CA THR A 256 -25.46 7.15 4.62
C THR A 256 -24.41 6.18 4.10
N TYR A 257 -23.13 6.57 4.11
CA TYR A 257 -22.02 5.71 3.69
C TYR A 257 -21.94 4.42 4.51
N TRP A 258 -22.03 4.52 5.84
CA TRP A 258 -21.94 3.36 6.72
C TRP A 258 -23.21 2.51 6.78
N ASN A 259 -24.38 3.04 6.38
CA ASN A 259 -25.59 2.28 6.21
C ASN A 259 -25.76 1.65 4.83
N GLY A 260 -24.82 1.92 3.91
CA GLY A 260 -24.74 1.37 2.57
C GLY A 260 -24.08 -0.02 2.49
N PRO A 261 -23.39 -0.34 1.39
CA PRO A 261 -22.81 -1.67 1.13
C PRO A 261 -21.79 -2.15 2.18
N LEU A 262 -21.16 -1.23 2.91
CA LEU A 262 -20.17 -1.56 3.94
C LEU A 262 -20.79 -1.79 5.35
N LYS A 263 -22.11 -1.74 5.48
CA LYS A 263 -22.80 -1.88 6.77
C LYS A 263 -22.40 -3.14 7.53
N MET A 264 -22.26 -4.27 6.85
CA MET A 264 -21.89 -5.55 7.46
C MET A 264 -20.44 -5.57 7.99
N ALA A 265 -19.55 -4.76 7.40
CA ALA A 265 -18.18 -4.67 7.85
C ALA A 265 -17.96 -3.61 8.95
N ALA A 266 -18.91 -2.70 9.14
CA ALA A 266 -18.75 -1.52 9.99
C ALA A 266 -18.30 -1.81 11.42
N SER A 267 -18.86 -2.85 12.05
CA SER A 267 -18.55 -3.27 13.43
C SER A 267 -17.36 -4.22 13.55
N SER A 268 -16.82 -4.71 12.42
CA SER A 268 -15.64 -5.59 12.43
C SER A 268 -14.41 -4.85 12.93
N PRO A 269 -13.46 -5.53 13.60
CA PRO A 269 -12.20 -4.90 13.99
C PRO A 269 -11.38 -4.50 12.75
N ALA A 270 -10.72 -3.34 12.80
CA ALA A 270 -9.72 -2.93 11.83
C ALA A 270 -8.40 -3.66 12.10
N GLY A 271 -8.39 -4.93 11.78
CA GLY A 271 -7.35 -5.93 12.09
C GLY A 271 -8.06 -7.28 12.26
N TYR A 272 -8.28 -8.00 11.14
CA TYR A 272 -9.13 -9.20 11.16
C TYR A 272 -8.52 -10.39 11.92
N ASN A 273 -7.20 -10.35 12.21
CA ASN A 273 -6.47 -11.30 13.07
C ASN A 273 -6.05 -10.68 14.42
N ALA A 274 -6.46 -9.44 14.71
CA ALA A 274 -6.28 -8.87 16.04
C ALA A 274 -7.12 -9.65 17.07
N ASP A 275 -6.69 -9.64 18.34
CA ASP A 275 -7.48 -10.22 19.43
C ASP A 275 -8.86 -9.54 19.48
N PRO A 276 -9.97 -10.29 19.29
CA PRO A 276 -11.30 -9.72 19.32
C PRO A 276 -11.70 -9.16 20.70
N ASN A 277 -10.97 -9.52 21.75
CA ASN A 277 -11.17 -9.00 23.10
C ASN A 277 -10.34 -7.74 23.39
N ASP A 278 -9.42 -7.39 22.52
CA ASP A 278 -8.61 -6.17 22.66
C ASP A 278 -9.44 -4.93 22.29
N LYS A 279 -9.98 -4.26 23.32
CA LYS A 279 -10.75 -3.03 23.17
C LYS A 279 -9.98 -1.84 22.63
N SER A 280 -8.65 -1.94 22.50
CA SER A 280 -7.83 -0.90 21.85
C SER A 280 -7.90 -0.96 20.32
N THR A 281 -8.39 -2.06 19.75
CA THR A 281 -8.58 -2.19 18.30
C THR A 281 -9.79 -1.38 17.85
N MET A 282 -9.58 -0.44 16.93
CA MET A 282 -10.65 0.34 16.33
C MET A 282 -11.61 -0.53 15.54
N SER A 283 -12.89 -0.14 15.48
CA SER A 283 -13.83 -0.70 14.50
C SER A 283 -13.43 -0.28 13.07
N PHE A 284 -13.82 -1.06 12.08
CA PHE A 284 -13.65 -0.69 10.66
C PHE A 284 -14.31 0.65 10.35
N ARG A 285 -15.52 0.90 10.93
CA ARG A 285 -16.23 2.18 10.81
C ARG A 285 -15.40 3.35 11.35
N ASP A 286 -14.91 3.26 12.58
CA ASP A 286 -14.19 4.38 13.20
C ASP A 286 -12.88 4.66 12.45
N ASN A 287 -12.15 3.59 12.09
CA ASN A 287 -10.92 3.68 11.34
C ASN A 287 -11.10 4.36 9.98
N PHE A 288 -12.13 3.99 9.22
CA PHE A 288 -12.39 4.61 7.91
C PHE A 288 -13.17 5.91 7.98
N THR A 289 -13.83 6.22 9.09
CA THR A 289 -14.38 7.57 9.35
C THR A 289 -13.23 8.58 9.46
N GLY A 290 -12.21 8.25 10.26
CA GLY A 290 -10.99 9.07 10.34
C GLY A 290 -10.30 9.21 8.98
N PHE A 291 -10.16 8.09 8.26
CA PHE A 291 -9.59 8.05 6.91
C PHE A 291 -10.31 9.02 5.93
N TRP A 292 -11.63 9.01 5.86
CA TRP A 292 -12.36 9.93 4.99
C TRP A 292 -12.23 11.39 5.43
N ASN A 293 -12.21 11.64 6.74
CA ASN A 293 -11.99 13.00 7.26
C ASN A 293 -10.62 13.56 6.86
N ILE A 294 -9.56 12.74 6.87
CA ILE A 294 -8.21 13.15 6.43
C ILE A 294 -8.26 13.77 5.03
N TRP A 295 -8.91 13.10 4.11
CA TRP A 295 -8.98 13.53 2.71
C TRP A 295 -9.97 14.66 2.48
N LYS A 296 -11.12 14.60 3.13
CA LYS A 296 -12.14 15.64 3.05
C LYS A 296 -11.60 17.01 3.49
N HIS A 297 -10.71 17.03 4.46
CA HIS A 297 -10.14 18.26 5.02
C HIS A 297 -8.71 18.59 4.53
N GLY A 298 -8.15 17.81 3.61
CA GLY A 298 -6.86 18.09 2.99
C GLY A 298 -5.70 18.13 3.98
N VAL A 299 -5.67 17.20 4.96
CA VAL A 299 -4.65 17.14 6.01
C VAL A 299 -3.27 16.84 5.44
N ILE A 300 -3.20 15.98 4.44
CA ILE A 300 -1.95 15.45 3.87
C ILE A 300 -1.51 16.25 2.66
N ARG A 301 -0.19 16.45 2.54
CA ARG A 301 0.48 17.12 1.42
C ARG A 301 1.45 16.17 0.72
N ARG A 302 1.84 16.52 -0.51
CA ARG A 302 2.87 15.80 -1.30
C ARG A 302 3.76 16.81 -2.01
N ASP A 303 5.05 16.48 -2.12
CA ASP A 303 6.02 17.24 -2.91
C ASP A 303 6.11 16.65 -4.32
N TYR A 304 5.27 17.14 -5.22
CA TYR A 304 5.24 16.67 -6.61
C TYR A 304 6.49 17.06 -7.40
N ALA A 305 7.17 18.15 -7.03
CA ALA A 305 8.40 18.55 -7.70
C ALA A 305 9.52 17.53 -7.43
N LEU A 306 9.65 17.06 -6.20
CA LEU A 306 10.57 15.98 -5.84
C LEU A 306 10.20 14.67 -6.58
N LEU A 307 8.91 14.34 -6.68
CA LEU A 307 8.47 13.15 -7.39
C LEU A 307 8.77 13.23 -8.90
N ASP A 308 8.60 14.40 -9.52
CA ASP A 308 8.96 14.64 -10.92
C ASP A 308 10.47 14.56 -11.16
N GLU A 309 11.28 15.01 -10.20
CA GLU A 309 12.74 14.88 -10.25
C GLU A 309 13.19 13.41 -10.19
N ILE A 310 12.65 12.65 -9.22
CA ILE A 310 13.01 11.25 -9.01
C ILE A 310 12.50 10.36 -10.15
N HIS A 311 11.27 10.59 -10.62
CA HIS A 311 10.63 9.82 -11.68
C HIS A 311 10.01 10.72 -12.75
N PRO A 312 10.83 11.24 -13.69
CA PRO A 312 10.34 12.17 -14.72
C PRO A 312 9.18 11.65 -15.58
N ASN A 313 9.07 10.33 -15.71
CA ASN A 313 8.03 9.65 -16.50
C ASN A 313 6.86 9.09 -15.67
N ARG A 314 6.75 9.49 -14.39
CA ARG A 314 5.66 9.02 -13.53
C ARG A 314 4.28 9.37 -14.10
N ILE A 315 3.29 8.66 -13.65
CA ILE A 315 1.90 9.03 -13.89
C ILE A 315 1.60 10.32 -13.09
N ARG A 316 1.10 11.36 -13.77
CA ARG A 316 0.85 12.68 -13.16
C ARG A 316 -0.62 13.00 -12.95
N THR A 317 -1.52 12.31 -13.65
CA THR A 317 -2.95 12.59 -13.56
C THR A 317 -3.77 11.31 -13.54
N VAL A 318 -4.93 11.37 -12.91
CA VAL A 318 -5.90 10.27 -12.89
C VAL A 318 -6.32 9.87 -14.31
N GLU A 319 -6.48 10.83 -15.23
CA GLU A 319 -6.83 10.53 -16.62
C GLU A 319 -5.72 9.73 -17.32
N GLN A 320 -4.45 10.11 -17.13
CA GLN A 320 -3.32 9.38 -17.67
C GLN A 320 -3.28 7.94 -17.13
N TRP A 321 -3.56 7.76 -15.84
CA TRP A 321 -3.63 6.44 -15.22
C TRP A 321 -4.78 5.61 -15.80
N LEU A 322 -5.99 6.17 -15.91
CA LEU A 322 -7.16 5.49 -16.48
C LEU A 322 -6.92 5.04 -17.92
N ARG A 323 -6.29 5.88 -18.76
CA ARG A 323 -5.92 5.51 -20.14
C ARG A 323 -4.97 4.31 -20.19
N ARG A 324 -3.91 4.34 -19.38
CA ARG A 324 -2.97 3.22 -19.27
C ARG A 324 -3.66 1.95 -18.76
N GLU A 325 -4.56 2.09 -17.82
CA GLU A 325 -5.26 0.94 -17.22
C GLU A 325 -6.30 0.35 -18.19
N ASP A 326 -6.99 1.16 -18.98
CA ASP A 326 -7.89 0.68 -20.05
C ASP A 326 -7.11 -0.07 -21.13
N GLU A 327 -6.03 0.51 -21.61
CA GLU A 327 -5.15 -0.11 -22.59
C GLU A 327 -4.55 -1.43 -22.08
N ARG A 328 -4.02 -1.44 -20.87
CA ARG A 328 -3.48 -2.63 -20.21
C ARG A 328 -4.52 -3.74 -20.09
N GLY A 329 -5.74 -3.40 -19.70
CA GLY A 329 -6.85 -4.35 -19.60
C GLY A 329 -7.16 -5.00 -20.96
N ARG A 330 -7.24 -4.22 -22.00
CA ARG A 330 -7.48 -4.70 -23.38
C ARG A 330 -6.34 -5.61 -23.87
N GLN A 331 -5.09 -5.19 -23.69
CA GLN A 331 -3.90 -5.97 -24.08
C GLN A 331 -3.79 -7.31 -23.36
N GLN A 332 -4.24 -7.37 -22.10
CA GLN A 332 -4.26 -8.59 -21.30
C GLN A 332 -5.51 -9.46 -21.51
N GLY A 333 -6.40 -9.09 -22.41
CA GLY A 333 -7.65 -9.82 -22.65
C GLY A 333 -8.67 -9.73 -21.50
N LYS A 334 -8.51 -8.76 -20.60
CA LYS A 334 -9.42 -8.53 -19.47
C LYS A 334 -10.62 -7.63 -19.80
N GLY A 335 -10.66 -7.12 -21.02
CA GLY A 335 -11.67 -6.17 -21.48
C GLY A 335 -11.30 -4.70 -21.18
N SER A 336 -12.15 -3.80 -21.65
CA SER A 336 -12.07 -2.37 -21.41
C SER A 336 -12.27 -2.03 -19.93
N LEU A 337 -11.87 -0.83 -19.54
CA LEU A 337 -12.11 -0.33 -18.18
C LEU A 337 -13.61 -0.31 -17.84
N TRP A 338 -14.45 0.10 -18.80
CA TRP A 338 -15.91 0.04 -18.66
C TRP A 338 -16.43 -1.37 -18.35
N GLU A 339 -16.02 -2.39 -19.12
CA GLU A 339 -16.44 -3.77 -18.92
C GLU A 339 -15.97 -4.33 -17.57
N ARG A 340 -14.78 -3.91 -17.11
CA ARG A 340 -14.19 -4.38 -15.85
C ARG A 340 -14.87 -3.82 -14.60
N VAL A 341 -15.45 -2.62 -14.67
CA VAL A 341 -16.16 -2.02 -13.53
C VAL A 341 -17.64 -2.42 -13.47
N GLN A 342 -18.15 -3.16 -14.47
CA GLN A 342 -19.52 -3.68 -14.39
C GLN A 342 -19.67 -4.68 -13.24
N PRO A 343 -20.79 -4.68 -12.50
CA PRO A 343 -20.97 -5.51 -11.31
C PRO A 343 -20.65 -6.99 -11.52
N GLU A 344 -21.05 -7.54 -12.66
CA GLU A 344 -20.87 -8.95 -13.01
C GLU A 344 -19.39 -9.32 -13.18
N THR A 345 -18.58 -8.42 -13.70
CA THR A 345 -17.13 -8.60 -13.89
C THR A 345 -16.38 -8.22 -12.64
N LEU A 346 -16.70 -7.05 -12.06
CA LEU A 346 -16.00 -6.48 -10.91
C LEU A 346 -16.05 -7.42 -9.71
N LEU A 347 -17.22 -7.96 -9.35
CA LEU A 347 -17.39 -8.83 -8.19
C LEU A 347 -16.72 -10.21 -8.36
N LYS A 348 -16.50 -10.65 -9.59
CA LYS A 348 -15.78 -11.90 -9.92
C LYS A 348 -14.28 -11.70 -10.12
N SER A 349 -13.82 -10.45 -10.15
CA SER A 349 -12.41 -10.13 -10.35
C SER A 349 -11.54 -10.66 -9.21
N VAL A 350 -10.27 -10.94 -9.53
CA VAL A 350 -9.28 -11.30 -8.50
C VAL A 350 -9.14 -10.12 -7.54
N PRO A 351 -9.28 -10.35 -6.22
CA PRO A 351 -9.16 -9.28 -5.24
C PRO A 351 -7.81 -8.57 -5.32
N LEU A 352 -7.85 -7.24 -5.32
CA LEU A 352 -6.64 -6.41 -5.22
C LEU A 352 -5.90 -6.65 -3.90
N LEU A 353 -6.65 -6.55 -2.81
CA LEU A 353 -6.11 -6.65 -1.46
C LEU A 353 -6.06 -8.12 -1.01
N LYS A 354 -4.91 -8.54 -0.46
CA LYS A 354 -4.69 -9.91 0.02
C LYS A 354 -5.68 -10.32 1.11
N VAL A 355 -6.13 -9.39 1.94
CA VAL A 355 -7.13 -9.64 2.99
C VAL A 355 -8.39 -10.33 2.48
N SER A 356 -8.77 -10.07 1.24
CA SER A 356 -9.93 -10.69 0.61
C SER A 356 -9.70 -12.15 0.15
N GLU A 357 -8.45 -12.59 0.10
CA GLU A 357 -8.05 -13.97 -0.28
C GLU A 357 -7.58 -14.80 0.92
N ASP A 358 -7.18 -14.14 2.02
CA ASP A 358 -6.60 -14.82 3.18
C ASP A 358 -7.69 -15.42 4.06
N GLY A 359 -7.84 -16.75 3.99
CA GLY A 359 -8.78 -17.51 4.83
C GLY A 359 -8.31 -17.79 6.26
N ARG A 360 -7.13 -17.31 6.65
CA ARG A 360 -6.47 -17.64 7.93
C ARG A 360 -6.88 -16.67 9.02
N LYS A 361 -8.15 -16.69 9.41
CA LYS A 361 -8.64 -15.90 10.55
C LYS A 361 -7.97 -16.41 11.85
N GLY A 362 -7.45 -15.47 12.65
CA GLY A 362 -6.85 -15.76 13.95
C GLY A 362 -5.38 -16.23 13.91
N ALA A 363 -4.71 -16.21 12.74
CA ALA A 363 -3.30 -16.59 12.61
C ALA A 363 -2.49 -15.47 11.92
N LEU A 364 -1.44 -15.00 12.59
CA LEU A 364 -0.47 -14.03 12.05
C LEU A 364 0.55 -14.70 11.12
#